data_0251d2018702c8204e4044014faf718a
#
_entry.id   0251d2018702c8204e4044014faf718a
#
_cell.length_a   1.000
_cell.length_b   1.000
_cell.length_c   1.000
_cell.angle_alpha   90.00
_cell.angle_beta   90.00
_cell.angle_gamma   90.00
#
_symmetry.space_group_name_H-M   'P 1'
#
loop_
_entity.id
_entity.type
_entity.pdbx_description
1 polymer ?
#
loop_
_entity_poly.entity_id
_entity_poly.type
_entity_poly.pdbx_seq_one_letter_code
_entity_poly.pdbx_strand_id
1 'polypeptide(L)'
;MFDKAFLTGCDDNTEWMLKWWFTEYSKHNTIPVIFADFGVSEEIREYAEKNFAKVITLTGREDKNWFLKPEAMIRASKFSEKTCWIDTDCQVLRSISTIFNYCQENKLGMVEDLPWSKRRGETWHNSGVVLFEGTPKILRDWRTQINESPTVGDQEVLHLMLRGDPLKKRIYIEDLPNIYNWLRIQLLDGQDSSKKKIIHWTGYKGKAQIRKMIENA
;
A
#
# COMPACT_ATOMS: atom_id res chain seq x y z
N MET A 1 -13.78 -14.18 9.76
CA MET A 1 -12.53 -13.38 9.83
C MET A 1 -11.44 -14.17 9.13
N PHE A 2 -10.65 -13.55 8.26
CA PHE A 2 -9.53 -14.18 7.57
C PHE A 2 -8.30 -14.23 8.49
N ASP A 3 -7.50 -15.29 8.43
CA ASP A 3 -6.16 -15.31 9.05
C ASP A 3 -5.25 -14.25 8.39
N LYS A 4 -5.30 -14.20 7.06
CA LYS A 4 -4.51 -13.27 6.24
C LYS A 4 -5.35 -12.68 5.12
N ALA A 5 -5.18 -11.40 4.84
CA ALA A 5 -5.76 -10.75 3.66
C ALA A 5 -4.83 -9.68 3.10
N PHE A 6 -4.89 -9.48 1.79
CA PHE A 6 -4.38 -8.26 1.19
C PHE A 6 -5.48 -7.20 1.19
N LEU A 7 -5.07 -5.94 1.19
CA LEU A 7 -5.96 -4.80 1.14
C LEU A 7 -5.46 -3.85 0.05
N THR A 8 -6.36 -3.40 -0.79
CA THR A 8 -6.09 -2.31 -1.74
C THR A 8 -7.26 -1.35 -1.76
N GLY A 9 -7.09 -0.18 -2.35
CA GLY A 9 -8.19 0.78 -2.48
C GLY A 9 -7.85 1.87 -3.47
N CYS A 10 -8.89 2.47 -4.03
CA CYS A 10 -8.78 3.58 -4.97
C CYS A 10 -10.04 4.45 -4.94
N ASP A 11 -9.92 5.60 -5.59
CA ASP A 11 -11.00 6.53 -5.90
C ASP A 11 -11.29 6.52 -7.42
N ASP A 12 -12.21 7.37 -7.87
CA ASP A 12 -12.57 7.55 -9.26
C ASP A 12 -11.39 7.97 -10.17
N ASN A 13 -10.41 8.71 -9.61
CA ASN A 13 -9.23 9.16 -10.36
C ASN A 13 -8.24 8.02 -10.64
N THR A 14 -8.28 6.96 -9.83
CA THR A 14 -7.29 5.87 -9.85
C THR A 14 -7.91 4.50 -10.11
N GLU A 15 -9.23 4.37 -10.15
CA GLU A 15 -9.97 3.13 -10.34
C GLU A 15 -9.65 2.38 -11.64
N TRP A 16 -9.20 3.09 -12.68
CA TRP A 16 -8.80 2.50 -13.96
C TRP A 16 -7.65 1.48 -13.84
N MET A 17 -6.88 1.53 -12.73
CA MET A 17 -5.82 0.56 -12.43
C MET A 17 -6.33 -0.70 -11.75
N LEU A 18 -7.53 -0.69 -11.14
CA LEU A 18 -7.99 -1.76 -10.25
C LEU A 18 -8.10 -3.11 -10.94
N LYS A 19 -8.72 -3.16 -12.12
CA LYS A 19 -8.90 -4.40 -12.89
C LYS A 19 -7.54 -5.00 -13.29
N TRP A 20 -6.63 -4.15 -13.74
CA TRP A 20 -5.25 -4.55 -14.07
C TRP A 20 -4.52 -5.06 -12.83
N TRP A 21 -4.56 -4.32 -11.72
CA TRP A 21 -3.93 -4.70 -10.47
C TRP A 21 -4.42 -6.08 -9.99
N PHE A 22 -5.73 -6.30 -10.00
CA PHE A 22 -6.31 -7.57 -9.57
C PHE A 22 -5.93 -8.73 -10.49
N THR A 23 -5.85 -8.48 -11.80
CA THR A 23 -5.38 -9.47 -12.79
C THR A 23 -3.93 -9.87 -12.50
N GLU A 24 -3.03 -8.91 -12.31
CA GLU A 24 -1.62 -9.19 -11.99
C GLU A 24 -1.47 -9.93 -10.66
N TYR A 25 -2.22 -9.53 -9.64
CA TYR A 25 -2.27 -10.20 -8.35
C TYR A 25 -2.72 -11.66 -8.47
N SER A 26 -3.82 -11.90 -9.15
CA SER A 26 -4.48 -13.22 -9.23
C SER A 26 -3.67 -14.26 -10.02
N LYS A 27 -2.74 -13.82 -10.88
CA LYS A 27 -1.80 -14.73 -11.57
C LYS A 27 -0.92 -15.52 -10.60
N HIS A 28 -0.67 -15.00 -9.40
CA HIS A 28 0.36 -15.53 -8.51
C HIS A 28 -0.12 -15.75 -7.07
N ASN A 29 -1.34 -15.33 -6.72
CA ASN A 29 -1.80 -15.31 -5.34
C ASN A 29 -3.27 -15.71 -5.25
N THR A 30 -3.61 -16.40 -4.15
CA THR A 30 -4.96 -16.86 -3.83
C THR A 30 -5.45 -16.38 -2.47
N ILE A 31 -4.63 -15.63 -1.73
CA ILE A 31 -5.04 -15.04 -0.45
C ILE A 31 -6.14 -14.01 -0.72
N PRO A 32 -7.22 -13.99 0.09
CA PRO A 32 -8.33 -13.08 -0.14
C PRO A 32 -7.89 -11.62 -0.12
N VAL A 33 -8.53 -10.82 -0.97
CA VAL A 33 -8.30 -9.37 -1.05
C VAL A 33 -9.52 -8.64 -0.54
N ILE A 34 -9.29 -7.66 0.33
CA ILE A 34 -10.28 -6.67 0.77
C ILE A 34 -10.10 -5.43 -0.12
N PHE A 35 -11.19 -4.85 -0.59
CA PHE A 35 -11.16 -3.62 -1.36
C PHE A 35 -11.71 -2.45 -0.53
N ALA A 36 -10.99 -1.34 -0.49
CA ALA A 36 -11.40 -0.07 0.10
C ALA A 36 -11.86 0.88 -1.00
N ASP A 37 -13.16 1.11 -1.07
CA ASP A 37 -13.81 2.04 -1.97
C ASP A 37 -13.73 3.47 -1.39
N PHE A 38 -12.97 4.34 -2.04
CA PHE A 38 -12.79 5.76 -1.70
C PHE A 38 -13.65 6.68 -2.57
N GLY A 39 -14.71 6.16 -3.17
CA GLY A 39 -15.56 6.88 -4.10
C GLY A 39 -15.29 6.50 -5.56
N VAL A 40 -15.31 5.21 -5.85
CA VAL A 40 -15.23 4.69 -7.23
C VAL A 40 -16.57 4.76 -7.94
N SER A 41 -16.56 4.65 -9.27
CA SER A 41 -17.76 4.52 -10.10
C SER A 41 -18.57 3.28 -9.74
N GLU A 42 -19.87 3.28 -10.09
CA GLU A 42 -20.75 2.13 -9.86
C GLU A 42 -20.24 0.88 -10.58
N GLU A 43 -19.74 1.02 -11.82
CA GLU A 43 -19.16 -0.08 -12.59
C GLU A 43 -18.02 -0.77 -11.82
N ILE A 44 -17.12 0.01 -11.22
CA ILE A 44 -15.97 -0.51 -10.46
C ILE A 44 -16.42 -1.08 -9.12
N ARG A 45 -17.44 -0.51 -8.48
CA ARG A 45 -18.03 -1.06 -7.27
C ARG A 45 -18.64 -2.44 -7.52
N GLU A 46 -19.45 -2.60 -8.55
CA GLU A 46 -20.01 -3.89 -8.95
C GLU A 46 -18.91 -4.92 -9.29
N TYR A 47 -17.86 -4.48 -9.99
CA TYR A 47 -16.70 -5.32 -10.25
C TYR A 47 -16.04 -5.77 -8.96
N ALA A 48 -15.84 -4.86 -8.02
CA ALA A 48 -15.20 -5.17 -6.74
C ALA A 48 -16.05 -6.14 -5.90
N GLU A 49 -17.35 -5.96 -5.83
CA GLU A 49 -18.26 -6.86 -5.11
C GLU A 49 -18.25 -8.31 -5.66
N LYS A 50 -18.00 -8.47 -6.96
CA LYS A 50 -17.89 -9.80 -7.59
C LYS A 50 -16.54 -10.48 -7.39
N ASN A 51 -15.46 -9.72 -7.28
CA ASN A 51 -14.11 -10.27 -7.37
C ASN A 51 -13.33 -10.21 -6.05
N PHE A 52 -13.67 -9.32 -5.13
CA PHE A 52 -12.98 -9.16 -3.86
C PHE A 52 -13.73 -9.86 -2.72
N ALA A 53 -12.99 -10.37 -1.74
CA ALA A 53 -13.57 -11.09 -0.61
C ALA A 53 -14.43 -10.20 0.30
N LYS A 54 -14.16 -8.90 0.32
CA LYS A 54 -14.90 -7.87 1.06
C LYS A 54 -14.69 -6.50 0.43
N VAL A 55 -15.75 -5.70 0.36
CA VAL A 55 -15.70 -4.26 0.03
C VAL A 55 -15.95 -3.45 1.30
N ILE A 56 -15.16 -2.40 1.51
CA ILE A 56 -15.28 -1.44 2.61
C ILE A 56 -15.44 -0.05 1.99
N THR A 57 -16.61 0.56 2.11
CA THR A 57 -16.83 1.91 1.61
C THR A 57 -16.39 2.94 2.64
N LEU A 58 -15.57 3.90 2.20
CA LEU A 58 -15.13 5.04 2.98
C LEU A 58 -15.50 6.33 2.24
N THR A 59 -16.17 7.22 2.95
CA THR A 59 -16.54 8.54 2.43
C THR A 59 -15.85 9.62 3.24
N GLY A 60 -15.48 10.73 2.61
CA GLY A 60 -15.17 11.87 3.44
C GLY A 60 -14.09 12.86 3.06
N ARG A 61 -13.35 12.72 1.94
CA ARG A 61 -12.42 13.79 1.52
C ARG A 61 -12.41 13.91 0.00
N GLU A 62 -12.94 15.00 -0.51
CA GLU A 62 -13.01 15.26 -1.95
C GLU A 62 -11.64 15.57 -2.57
N ASP A 63 -10.65 16.03 -1.78
CA ASP A 63 -9.38 16.56 -2.27
C ASP A 63 -8.18 15.61 -2.11
N LYS A 64 -8.24 14.66 -1.15
CA LYS A 64 -7.11 13.79 -0.79
C LYS A 64 -7.56 12.39 -0.33
N ASN A 65 -8.21 11.66 -1.22
CA ASN A 65 -8.76 10.34 -0.87
C ASN A 65 -7.70 9.33 -0.40
N TRP A 66 -6.44 9.45 -0.84
CA TRP A 66 -5.35 8.61 -0.31
C TRP A 66 -5.08 8.81 1.19
N PHE A 67 -5.56 9.88 1.80
CA PHE A 67 -5.53 10.07 3.25
C PHE A 67 -6.51 9.15 3.99
N LEU A 68 -7.44 8.52 3.30
CA LEU A 68 -8.31 7.48 3.86
C LEU A 68 -7.59 6.13 4.06
N LYS A 69 -6.37 5.97 3.55
CA LYS A 69 -5.59 4.73 3.64
C LYS A 69 -5.46 4.19 5.07
N PRO A 70 -5.01 4.94 6.09
CA PRO A 70 -4.94 4.42 7.46
C PRO A 70 -6.31 4.04 8.05
N GLU A 71 -7.37 4.75 7.72
CA GLU A 71 -8.73 4.39 8.14
C GLU A 71 -9.19 3.08 7.47
N ALA A 72 -8.87 2.89 6.18
CA ALA A 72 -9.14 1.64 5.47
C ALA A 72 -8.43 0.46 6.13
N MET A 73 -7.16 0.62 6.51
CA MET A 73 -6.38 -0.39 7.21
C MET A 73 -7.02 -0.74 8.57
N ILE A 74 -7.44 0.25 9.36
CA ILE A 74 -8.13 0.05 10.64
C ILE A 74 -9.46 -0.70 10.44
N ARG A 75 -10.23 -0.37 9.40
CA ARG A 75 -11.48 -1.07 9.12
C ARG A 75 -11.24 -2.49 8.64
N ALA A 76 -10.20 -2.73 7.83
CA ALA A 76 -9.84 -4.04 7.34
C ALA A 76 -9.44 -5.01 8.45
N SER A 77 -8.82 -4.53 9.54
CA SER A 77 -8.45 -5.36 10.70
C SER A 77 -9.66 -6.00 11.41
N LYS A 78 -10.88 -5.53 11.15
CA LYS A 78 -12.11 -6.19 11.64
C LYS A 78 -12.45 -7.47 10.84
N PHE A 79 -11.86 -7.67 9.69
CA PHE A 79 -12.12 -8.79 8.78
C PHE A 79 -10.93 -9.73 8.63
N SER A 80 -9.72 -9.29 8.97
CA SER A 80 -8.50 -10.07 8.86
C SER A 80 -7.59 -9.84 10.05
N GLU A 81 -6.94 -10.90 10.55
CA GLU A 81 -5.96 -10.82 11.63
C GLU A 81 -4.68 -10.13 11.15
N LYS A 82 -4.12 -10.62 10.03
CA LYS A 82 -2.93 -10.05 9.39
C LYS A 82 -3.31 -9.47 8.04
N THR A 83 -3.00 -8.21 7.84
CA THR A 83 -3.38 -7.48 6.63
C THR A 83 -2.15 -6.83 5.99
N CYS A 84 -2.07 -6.88 4.67
CA CYS A 84 -1.07 -6.17 3.91
C CYS A 84 -1.74 -5.24 2.89
N TRP A 85 -1.60 -3.93 3.11
CA TRP A 85 -1.99 -2.92 2.12
C TRP A 85 -1.03 -2.96 0.93
N ILE A 86 -1.58 -2.83 -0.28
CA ILE A 86 -0.82 -2.68 -1.53
C ILE A 86 -1.51 -1.62 -2.39
N ASP A 87 -0.81 -0.55 -2.77
CA ASP A 87 -1.32 0.48 -3.67
C ASP A 87 -1.68 -0.10 -5.04
N THR A 88 -2.70 0.45 -5.70
CA THR A 88 -3.16 -0.02 -7.03
C THR A 88 -2.16 0.22 -8.17
N ASP A 89 -1.13 1.04 -7.96
CA ASP A 89 -0.01 1.21 -8.90
C ASP A 89 1.19 0.28 -8.59
N CYS A 90 0.97 -0.74 -7.76
CA CYS A 90 1.94 -1.81 -7.47
C CYS A 90 1.66 -3.03 -8.35
N GLN A 91 2.59 -3.37 -9.25
CA GLN A 91 2.52 -4.59 -10.07
C GLN A 91 3.02 -5.81 -9.29
N VAL A 92 2.20 -6.81 -9.14
CA VAL A 92 2.58 -8.09 -8.49
C VAL A 92 3.13 -9.05 -9.53
N LEU A 93 4.42 -9.38 -9.41
CA LEU A 93 5.14 -10.21 -10.39
C LEU A 93 5.26 -11.69 -9.98
N ARG A 94 5.06 -11.99 -8.70
CA ARG A 94 5.26 -13.33 -8.11
C ARG A 94 4.40 -13.50 -6.87
N SER A 95 4.36 -14.72 -6.31
CA SER A 95 3.72 -14.93 -5.02
C SER A 95 4.34 -14.06 -3.92
N ILE A 96 3.47 -13.33 -3.23
CA ILE A 96 3.82 -12.43 -2.13
C ILE A 96 3.36 -12.96 -0.76
N SER A 97 2.81 -14.17 -0.71
CA SER A 97 2.28 -14.78 0.53
C SER A 97 3.28 -14.80 1.69
N THR A 98 4.58 -14.92 1.38
CA THR A 98 5.65 -14.93 2.39
C THR A 98 5.88 -13.59 3.08
N ILE A 99 5.25 -12.49 2.63
CA ILE A 99 5.33 -11.17 3.31
C ILE A 99 4.79 -11.26 4.74
N PHE A 100 3.77 -12.09 4.97
CA PHE A 100 3.16 -12.26 6.28
C PHE A 100 4.09 -12.89 7.34
N ASN A 101 5.21 -13.49 6.93
CA ASN A 101 6.22 -14.01 7.85
C ASN A 101 7.00 -12.88 8.57
N TYR A 102 6.90 -11.64 8.06
CA TYR A 102 7.52 -10.44 8.67
C TYR A 102 6.53 -9.68 9.57
N CYS A 103 5.29 -10.18 9.71
CA CYS A 103 4.30 -9.51 10.54
C CYS A 103 4.74 -9.55 12.01
N GLN A 104 4.76 -8.38 12.64
CA GLN A 104 5.08 -8.24 14.05
C GLN A 104 3.99 -7.46 14.76
N GLU A 105 3.62 -7.93 15.94
CA GLU A 105 2.66 -7.24 16.80
C GLU A 105 3.09 -5.81 17.07
N ASN A 106 2.13 -4.89 17.04
CA ASN A 106 2.32 -3.45 17.30
C ASN A 106 3.24 -2.69 16.33
N LYS A 107 3.66 -3.29 15.22
CA LYS A 107 4.47 -2.62 14.18
C LYS A 107 3.74 -2.54 12.84
N LEU A 108 4.22 -1.62 11.98
CA LEU A 108 3.96 -1.63 10.54
C LEU A 108 5.20 -2.20 9.83
N GLY A 109 5.00 -3.26 9.06
CA GLY A 109 6.03 -3.75 8.14
C GLY A 109 6.05 -2.88 6.88
N MET A 110 7.18 -2.24 6.59
CA MET A 110 7.32 -1.31 5.47
C MET A 110 8.69 -1.44 4.82
N VAL A 111 8.77 -1.12 3.53
CA VAL A 111 10.04 -1.10 2.80
C VAL A 111 10.63 0.31 2.84
N GLU A 112 11.94 0.41 3.02
CA GLU A 112 12.64 1.68 2.91
C GLU A 112 12.51 2.26 1.50
N ASP A 113 12.15 3.54 1.40
CA ASP A 113 12.19 4.32 0.16
C ASP A 113 13.63 4.75 -0.11
N LEU A 114 14.45 3.85 -0.62
CA LEU A 114 15.88 4.09 -0.84
C LEU A 114 16.17 5.36 -1.65
N PRO A 115 15.45 5.65 -2.78
CA PRO A 115 15.67 6.90 -3.52
C PRO A 115 15.39 8.14 -2.69
N TRP A 116 14.34 8.11 -1.88
CA TRP A 116 13.96 9.26 -1.06
C TRP A 116 14.86 9.39 0.16
N SER A 117 15.22 8.28 0.81
CA SER A 117 16.19 8.24 1.92
C SER A 117 17.53 8.84 1.50
N LYS A 118 18.06 8.40 0.35
CA LYS A 118 19.30 8.93 -0.20
C LYS A 118 19.22 10.44 -0.48
N ARG A 119 18.10 10.89 -1.04
CA ARG A 119 17.88 12.32 -1.37
C ARG A 119 17.79 13.20 -0.13
N ARG A 120 17.19 12.68 0.95
CA ARG A 120 16.93 13.42 2.18
C ARG A 120 18.01 13.26 3.24
N GLY A 121 18.89 12.28 3.11
CA GLY A 121 19.93 11.97 4.11
C GLY A 121 19.36 11.36 5.40
N GLU A 122 18.15 10.81 5.36
CA GLU A 122 17.49 10.17 6.49
C GLU A 122 16.57 9.05 6.00
N THR A 123 16.37 8.00 6.80
CA THR A 123 15.55 6.84 6.42
C THR A 123 14.08 7.23 6.27
N TRP A 124 13.54 6.98 5.08
CA TRP A 124 12.12 7.08 4.74
C TRP A 124 11.56 5.69 4.45
N HIS A 125 10.30 5.44 4.82
CA HIS A 125 9.60 4.21 4.46
C HIS A 125 8.49 4.54 3.47
N ASN A 126 8.34 3.70 2.44
CA ASN A 126 7.32 3.89 1.41
C ASN A 126 5.99 3.27 1.84
N SER A 127 4.90 4.02 1.73
CA SER A 127 3.56 3.60 2.16
C SER A 127 2.78 2.79 1.11
N GLY A 128 3.38 2.47 -0.04
CA GLY A 128 2.72 1.68 -1.08
C GLY A 128 2.51 0.22 -0.73
N VAL A 129 3.32 -0.32 0.21
CA VAL A 129 3.13 -1.65 0.81
C VAL A 129 3.28 -1.51 2.31
N VAL A 130 2.22 -1.86 3.06
CA VAL A 130 2.19 -1.76 4.53
C VAL A 130 1.57 -3.02 5.13
N LEU A 131 2.38 -3.77 5.86
CA LEU A 131 1.98 -4.99 6.57
C LEU A 131 1.65 -4.68 8.02
N PHE A 132 0.60 -5.26 8.58
CA PHE A 132 0.23 -5.07 10.00
C PHE A 132 -0.63 -6.21 10.51
N GLU A 133 -0.67 -6.36 11.85
CA GLU A 133 -1.52 -7.27 12.59
C GLU A 133 -2.47 -6.47 13.47
N GLY A 134 -3.76 -6.80 13.43
CA GLY A 134 -4.78 -6.09 14.19
C GLY A 134 -4.79 -4.58 13.90
N THR A 135 -4.78 -3.77 14.97
CA THR A 135 -4.75 -2.30 14.87
C THR A 135 -3.62 -1.73 15.72
N PRO A 136 -2.37 -1.72 15.24
CA PRO A 136 -1.23 -1.17 15.97
C PRO A 136 -1.46 0.28 16.41
N LYS A 137 -0.86 0.67 17.53
CA LYS A 137 -0.97 2.05 18.02
C LYS A 137 -0.54 3.07 16.97
N ILE A 138 0.58 2.81 16.30
CA ILE A 138 1.10 3.70 15.25
C ILE A 138 0.13 3.90 14.09
N LEU A 139 -0.68 2.89 13.73
CA LEU A 139 -1.69 3.01 12.68
C LEU A 139 -2.84 3.95 13.12
N ARG A 140 -3.27 3.88 14.39
CA ARG A 140 -4.27 4.79 14.94
C ARG A 140 -3.74 6.22 15.02
N ASP A 141 -2.51 6.39 15.47
CA ASP A 141 -1.84 7.68 15.54
C ASP A 141 -1.68 8.29 14.14
N TRP A 142 -1.28 7.49 13.14
CA TRP A 142 -1.18 7.92 11.75
C TRP A 142 -2.52 8.41 11.21
N ARG A 143 -3.59 7.65 11.43
CA ARG A 143 -4.95 8.05 11.06
C ARG A 143 -5.36 9.40 11.69
N THR A 144 -5.00 9.62 12.94
CA THR A 144 -5.31 10.88 13.63
C THR A 144 -4.50 12.04 13.04
N GLN A 145 -3.19 11.87 12.91
CA GLN A 145 -2.30 12.92 12.42
C GLN A 145 -2.54 13.31 10.96
N ILE A 146 -2.96 12.35 10.11
CA ILE A 146 -3.21 12.61 8.69
C ILE A 146 -4.37 13.59 8.48
N ASN A 147 -5.35 13.63 9.39
CA ASN A 147 -6.48 14.55 9.34
C ASN A 147 -6.11 16.00 9.71
N GLU A 148 -5.05 16.14 10.49
CA GLU A 148 -4.58 17.43 11.02
C GLU A 148 -3.39 17.98 10.21
N SER A 149 -2.84 17.17 9.31
CA SER A 149 -1.60 17.50 8.61
C SER A 149 -1.81 18.38 7.37
N PRO A 150 -1.01 19.44 7.21
CA PRO A 150 -0.98 20.24 5.99
C PRO A 150 -0.15 19.59 4.87
N THR A 151 0.47 18.43 5.11
CA THR A 151 1.37 17.77 4.14
C THR A 151 0.63 17.27 2.90
N VAL A 152 1.40 16.93 1.87
CA VAL A 152 0.88 16.51 0.56
C VAL A 152 0.65 15.01 0.51
N GLY A 153 1.41 14.21 1.27
CA GLY A 153 1.40 12.73 1.18
C GLY A 153 1.21 12.04 2.53
N ASP A 154 0.52 10.92 2.51
CA ASP A 154 0.31 10.04 3.66
C ASP A 154 1.64 9.49 4.21
N GLN A 155 2.57 9.12 3.34
CA GLN A 155 3.93 8.70 3.68
C GLN A 155 4.70 9.80 4.44
N GLU A 156 4.54 11.06 4.01
CA GLU A 156 5.20 12.20 4.65
C GLU A 156 4.69 12.40 6.08
N VAL A 157 3.39 12.29 6.30
CA VAL A 157 2.81 12.36 7.66
C VAL A 157 3.43 11.30 8.58
N LEU A 158 3.46 10.04 8.14
CA LEU A 158 4.05 8.96 8.92
C LEU A 158 5.54 9.21 9.20
N HIS A 159 6.29 9.68 8.20
CA HIS A 159 7.69 10.03 8.38
C HIS A 159 7.89 11.11 9.45
N LEU A 160 7.11 12.20 9.38
CA LEU A 160 7.18 13.30 10.35
C LEU A 160 6.85 12.85 11.78
N MET A 161 5.91 11.93 11.96
CA MET A 161 5.58 11.33 13.26
C MET A 161 6.74 10.55 13.89
N LEU A 162 7.62 9.97 13.05
CA LEU A 162 8.72 9.11 13.46
C LEU A 162 10.09 9.81 13.39
N ARG A 163 10.15 10.99 12.79
CA ARG A 163 11.38 11.75 12.53
C ARG A 163 12.06 12.15 13.84
N GLY A 164 13.40 12.15 13.81
CA GLY A 164 14.21 12.61 14.92
C GLY A 164 14.35 11.63 16.10
N ASP A 165 13.66 10.49 16.07
CA ASP A 165 13.72 9.48 17.11
C ASP A 165 13.93 8.08 16.50
N PRO A 166 15.21 7.62 16.42
CA PRO A 166 15.54 6.29 15.92
C PRO A 166 14.94 5.15 16.75
N LEU A 167 14.76 5.34 18.06
CA LEU A 167 14.11 4.33 18.91
C LEU A 167 12.64 4.18 18.55
N LYS A 168 11.95 5.29 18.28
CA LYS A 168 10.57 5.30 17.88
C LYS A 168 10.37 4.55 16.57
N LYS A 169 11.25 4.74 15.57
CA LYS A 169 11.23 3.95 14.33
C LYS A 169 11.35 2.46 14.62
N ARG A 170 12.33 2.03 15.42
CA ARG A 170 12.55 0.61 15.78
C ARG A 170 11.36 -0.02 16.51
N ILE A 171 10.65 0.77 17.32
CA ILE A 171 9.47 0.30 18.06
C ILE A 171 8.28 0.08 17.10
N TYR A 172 8.07 0.95 16.12
CA TYR A 172 6.85 1.00 15.32
C TYR A 172 7.00 0.49 13.89
N ILE A 173 8.22 0.37 13.37
CA ILE A 173 8.46 -0.12 12.00
C ILE A 173 9.26 -1.42 12.04
N GLU A 174 8.85 -2.36 11.20
CA GLU A 174 9.60 -3.54 10.81
C GLU A 174 10.05 -3.37 9.36
N ASP A 175 11.35 -3.42 9.12
CA ASP A 175 11.92 -3.26 7.78
C ASP A 175 11.65 -4.51 6.93
N LEU A 176 10.82 -4.36 5.92
CA LEU A 176 10.58 -5.41 4.94
C LEU A 176 11.70 -5.46 3.89
N PRO A 177 12.02 -6.65 3.37
CA PRO A 177 12.92 -6.77 2.23
C PRO A 177 12.44 -5.95 1.03
N ASN A 178 13.36 -5.27 0.35
CA ASN A 178 13.10 -4.38 -0.78
C ASN A 178 12.31 -5.05 -1.94
N ILE A 179 12.42 -6.37 -2.07
CA ILE A 179 11.69 -7.16 -3.09
C ILE A 179 10.17 -7.01 -3.02
N TYR A 180 9.62 -6.57 -1.89
CA TYR A 180 8.17 -6.39 -1.70
C TYR A 180 7.66 -4.99 -2.06
N ASN A 181 8.55 -4.04 -2.33
CA ASN A 181 8.16 -2.71 -2.79
C ASN A 181 9.31 -2.05 -3.57
N TRP A 182 9.59 -2.60 -4.75
CA TRP A 182 10.66 -2.13 -5.62
C TRP A 182 10.21 -0.90 -6.38
N LEU A 183 10.74 0.26 -6.04
CA LEU A 183 10.30 1.50 -6.65
C LEU A 183 10.78 1.63 -8.10
N ARG A 184 9.95 2.17 -8.97
CA ARG A 184 10.26 2.43 -10.39
C ARG A 184 11.59 3.17 -10.57
N ILE A 185 11.91 4.12 -9.70
CA ILE A 185 13.16 4.90 -9.79
C ILE A 185 14.39 4.00 -9.61
N GLN A 186 14.32 2.97 -8.78
CA GLN A 186 15.41 2.02 -8.59
C GLN A 186 15.71 1.20 -9.86
N LEU A 187 14.71 0.96 -10.73
CA LEU A 187 14.92 0.35 -12.03
C LEU A 187 15.75 1.25 -12.97
N LEU A 188 15.47 2.56 -12.93
CA LEU A 188 16.19 3.56 -13.73
C LEU A 188 17.64 3.76 -13.26
N ASP A 189 17.89 3.57 -11.98
CA ASP A 189 19.23 3.66 -11.38
C ASP A 189 20.08 2.39 -11.59
N GLY A 190 19.58 1.45 -12.39
CA GLY A 190 20.28 0.18 -12.67
C GLY A 190 20.33 -0.77 -11.46
N GLN A 191 19.57 -0.50 -10.41
CA GLN A 191 19.46 -1.40 -9.26
C GLN A 191 18.54 -2.58 -9.62
N ASP A 192 18.95 -3.43 -10.53
CA ASP A 192 18.12 -4.58 -10.90
C ASP A 192 18.21 -5.70 -9.85
N SER A 193 17.05 -6.28 -9.52
CA SER A 193 16.95 -7.50 -8.75
C SER A 193 16.01 -8.47 -9.47
N SER A 194 16.54 -9.59 -9.90
CA SER A 194 15.74 -10.68 -10.49
C SER A 194 14.70 -11.26 -9.51
N LYS A 195 14.82 -10.97 -8.22
CA LYS A 195 13.96 -11.48 -7.14
C LYS A 195 12.78 -10.57 -6.82
N LYS A 196 12.63 -9.40 -7.46
CA LYS A 196 11.49 -8.48 -7.24
C LYS A 196 10.16 -9.24 -7.24
N LYS A 197 9.34 -8.98 -6.25
CA LYS A 197 7.98 -9.54 -6.16
C LYS A 197 6.92 -8.51 -6.48
N ILE A 198 7.17 -7.25 -6.11
CA ILE A 198 6.31 -6.10 -6.40
C ILE A 198 7.18 -5.00 -7.00
N ILE A 199 6.73 -4.43 -8.13
CA ILE A 199 7.24 -3.15 -8.64
C ILE A 199 6.19 -2.08 -8.38
N HIS A 200 6.60 -1.01 -7.72
CA HIS A 200 5.76 0.14 -7.45
C HIS A 200 5.99 1.22 -8.51
N TRP A 201 5.04 1.39 -9.41
CA TRP A 201 5.05 2.35 -10.51
C TRP A 201 4.68 3.75 -10.04
N THR A 202 5.48 4.32 -9.13
CA THR A 202 5.22 5.61 -8.49
C THR A 202 5.12 6.78 -9.46
N GLY A 203 4.18 7.68 -9.18
CA GLY A 203 4.01 8.96 -9.86
C GLY A 203 3.48 8.85 -11.30
N TYR A 204 3.36 10.01 -11.97
CA TYR A 204 2.71 10.07 -13.28
C TYR A 204 3.43 9.25 -14.37
N LYS A 205 4.76 9.16 -14.34
CA LYS A 205 5.54 8.33 -15.28
C LYS A 205 5.31 6.83 -15.07
N GLY A 206 5.11 6.43 -13.83
CA GLY A 206 4.73 5.05 -13.51
C GLY A 206 3.33 4.73 -13.98
N LYS A 207 2.37 5.61 -13.73
CA LYS A 207 0.99 5.47 -14.22
C LYS A 207 0.92 5.42 -15.75
N ALA A 208 1.73 6.20 -16.46
CA ALA A 208 1.85 6.12 -17.91
C ALA A 208 2.38 4.74 -18.40
N GLN A 209 3.28 4.12 -17.63
CA GLN A 209 3.75 2.77 -17.93
C GLN A 209 2.66 1.72 -17.70
N ILE A 210 1.86 1.85 -16.65
CA ILE A 210 0.71 0.96 -16.40
C ILE A 210 -0.30 1.07 -17.57
N ARG A 211 -0.62 2.29 -18.04
CA ARG A 211 -1.52 2.46 -19.22
C ARG A 211 -1.03 1.68 -20.44
N LYS A 212 0.27 1.78 -20.75
CA LYS A 212 0.86 1.01 -21.83
C LYS A 212 0.74 -0.51 -21.64
N MET A 213 0.89 -0.99 -20.40
CA MET A 213 0.72 -2.42 -20.10
C MET A 213 -0.73 -2.86 -20.29
N ILE A 214 -1.71 -2.03 -19.91
CA ILE A 214 -3.14 -2.32 -20.11
C ILE A 214 -3.50 -2.32 -21.60
N GLU A 215 -2.98 -1.36 -22.38
CA GLU A 215 -3.24 -1.23 -23.83
C GLU A 215 -2.65 -2.39 -24.63
N ASN A 216 -1.61 -3.05 -24.15
CA ASN A 216 -0.92 -4.14 -24.83
C ASN A 216 -1.31 -5.55 -24.31
N ALA A 217 -2.26 -5.66 -23.39
CA ALA A 217 -2.71 -6.92 -22.79
C ALA A 217 -3.94 -7.46 -23.49
#